data_ba9edc3e306058f1ae14c0319f6ee59c
#
_entry.id   ba9edc3e306058f1ae14c0319f6ee59c
#
_cell.length_a   1.000
_cell.length_b   1.000
_cell.length_c   1.000
_cell.angle_alpha   90.00
_cell.angle_beta   90.00
_cell.angle_gamma   90.00
#
_symmetry.space_group_name_H-M   'P 1'
#
loop_
_entity.id
_entity.type
_entity.pdbx_description
1 polymer ?
#
loop_
_entity_poly.entity_id
_entity_poly.type
_entity_poly.pdbx_seq_one_letter_code
_entity_poly.pdbx_strand_id
1 'polypeptide(L)'
;MRIAIVEDDERDMEQLRDVVDAYAGSRDIPVRIDTFSSGPDFLKAFAPKKYALVFFDNYIGTGLGIDFARRAREQDAEVEFAFVSMSPEFAVSGFEVRALHYIIKPATPETIAKVFERLRIHAQKPEIPMIEVMSDYRPVLIPARSIRYINVEDKNCIIHADSDVRVHMQLEKLMELLPPNEFVRTHRSYAVRLDCIKTMNPNGFELKDGVSVPIGRAYQSCRSAYIEYFADHGSSEPH
;
A
#
# COMPACT_ATOMS: atom_id res chain seq x y z
N MET A 1 -3.43 -8.05 16.92
CA MET A 1 -2.44 -8.30 15.83
C MET A 1 -1.51 -9.43 16.31
N ARG A 2 -1.04 -10.33 15.43
CA ARG A 2 -0.09 -11.40 15.81
C ARG A 2 1.29 -11.08 15.23
N ILE A 3 2.31 -11.19 16.06
CA ILE A 3 3.71 -10.87 15.75
C ILE A 3 4.55 -12.12 16.01
N ALA A 4 5.56 -12.40 15.18
CA ALA A 4 6.58 -13.40 15.46
C ALA A 4 7.92 -12.72 15.73
N ILE A 5 8.72 -13.31 16.62
CA ILE A 5 10.13 -12.96 16.83
C ILE A 5 10.94 -14.25 16.60
N VAL A 6 11.93 -14.18 15.72
CA VAL A 6 12.81 -15.30 15.36
C VAL A 6 14.24 -14.89 15.69
N GLU A 7 14.74 -15.43 16.80
CA GLU A 7 16.02 -15.05 17.42
C GLU A 7 16.53 -16.28 18.21
N ASP A 8 17.77 -16.67 18.06
CA ASP A 8 18.34 -17.82 18.75
C ASP A 8 19.02 -17.46 20.10
N ASP A 9 19.39 -16.18 20.31
CA ASP A 9 19.82 -15.71 21.62
C ASP A 9 18.60 -15.39 22.50
N GLU A 10 18.48 -16.09 23.63
CA GLU A 10 17.33 -15.96 24.54
C GLU A 10 17.23 -14.56 25.15
N ARG A 11 18.37 -13.91 25.45
CA ARG A 11 18.38 -12.57 26.05
C ARG A 11 17.93 -11.50 25.06
N ASP A 12 18.41 -11.57 23.82
CA ASP A 12 18.04 -10.65 22.76
C ASP A 12 16.56 -10.82 22.40
N MET A 13 16.07 -12.07 22.37
CA MET A 13 14.66 -12.40 22.15
C MET A 13 13.77 -11.82 23.26
N GLU A 14 14.12 -12.02 24.53
CA GLU A 14 13.38 -11.47 25.67
C GLU A 14 13.39 -9.93 25.65
N GLN A 15 14.54 -9.33 25.43
CA GLN A 15 14.66 -7.87 25.34
C GLN A 15 13.77 -7.30 24.23
N LEU A 16 13.82 -7.87 23.03
CA LEU A 16 13.00 -7.41 21.91
C LEU A 16 11.51 -7.59 22.22
N ARG A 17 11.12 -8.75 22.75
CA ARG A 17 9.74 -9.01 23.16
C ARG A 17 9.24 -7.99 24.16
N ASP A 18 10.01 -7.70 25.21
CA ASP A 18 9.63 -6.77 26.27
C ASP A 18 9.46 -5.33 25.74
N VAL A 19 10.34 -4.88 24.84
CA VAL A 19 10.23 -3.56 24.22
C VAL A 19 9.00 -3.48 23.31
N VAL A 20 8.72 -4.53 22.52
CA VAL A 20 7.54 -4.59 21.64
C VAL A 20 6.25 -4.59 22.48
N ASP A 21 6.20 -5.41 23.54
CA ASP A 21 5.03 -5.55 24.42
C ASP A 21 4.74 -4.25 25.18
N ALA A 22 5.78 -3.64 25.76
CA ALA A 22 5.68 -2.35 26.44
C ALA A 22 5.20 -1.23 25.50
N TYR A 23 5.74 -1.17 24.27
CA TYR A 23 5.30 -0.20 23.28
C TYR A 23 3.83 -0.39 22.89
N ALA A 24 3.43 -1.62 22.60
CA ALA A 24 2.06 -1.94 22.24
C ALA A 24 1.07 -1.65 23.38
N GLY A 25 1.43 -2.04 24.62
CA GLY A 25 0.64 -1.78 25.82
C GLY A 25 0.45 -0.29 26.09
N SER A 26 1.49 0.54 25.89
CA SER A 26 1.42 2.00 26.09
C SER A 26 0.47 2.70 25.08
N ARG A 27 0.04 2.02 24.04
CA ARG A 27 -0.81 2.54 22.96
C ARG A 27 -2.11 1.77 22.77
N ASP A 28 -2.45 0.91 23.71
CA ASP A 28 -3.64 0.06 23.67
C ASP A 28 -3.74 -0.79 22.38
N ILE A 29 -2.58 -1.19 21.82
CA ILE A 29 -2.53 -2.06 20.63
C ILE A 29 -2.57 -3.52 21.09
N PRO A 30 -3.63 -4.29 20.81
CA PRO A 30 -3.67 -5.69 21.20
C PRO A 30 -2.70 -6.51 20.35
N VAL A 31 -1.61 -6.99 20.95
CA VAL A 31 -0.61 -7.86 20.31
C VAL A 31 -0.58 -9.23 20.96
N ARG A 32 -0.27 -10.24 20.16
CA ARG A 32 0.14 -11.57 20.60
C ARG A 32 1.47 -11.88 19.96
N ILE A 33 2.48 -12.16 20.78
CA ILE A 33 3.84 -12.43 20.33
C ILE A 33 4.12 -13.91 20.44
N ASP A 34 4.50 -14.54 19.33
CA ASP A 34 5.04 -15.90 19.30
C ASP A 34 6.56 -15.81 19.08
N THR A 35 7.35 -16.55 19.85
CA THR A 35 8.81 -16.55 19.78
C THR A 35 9.33 -17.87 19.22
N PHE A 36 10.40 -17.82 18.45
CA PHE A 36 11.05 -18.97 17.83
C PHE A 36 12.56 -18.84 17.97
N SER A 37 13.20 -19.84 18.52
CA SER A 37 14.67 -19.92 18.62
C SER A 37 15.32 -20.48 17.36
N SER A 38 14.54 -20.85 16.34
CA SER A 38 15.07 -21.34 15.07
C SER A 38 14.20 -20.95 13.88
N GLY A 39 14.86 -20.66 12.74
CA GLY A 39 14.15 -20.39 11.49
C GLY A 39 13.30 -21.57 10.98
N PRO A 40 13.80 -22.85 11.05
CA PRO A 40 12.99 -24.01 10.69
C PRO A 40 11.70 -24.17 11.51
N ASP A 41 11.72 -23.91 12.81
CA ASP A 41 10.52 -24.03 13.64
C ASP A 41 9.54 -22.89 13.38
N PHE A 42 10.06 -21.67 13.11
CA PHE A 42 9.23 -20.59 12.60
C PHE A 42 8.52 -21.00 11.30
N LEU A 43 9.25 -21.50 10.30
CA LEU A 43 8.66 -21.89 9.01
C LEU A 43 7.62 -23.03 9.13
N LYS A 44 7.80 -23.97 10.05
CA LYS A 44 6.79 -25.00 10.35
C LYS A 44 5.52 -24.40 10.94
N ALA A 45 5.65 -23.35 11.75
CA ALA A 45 4.53 -22.68 12.41
C ALA A 45 3.90 -21.59 11.56
N PHE A 46 4.60 -21.14 10.50
CA PHE A 46 4.14 -20.08 9.61
C PHE A 46 2.96 -20.55 8.75
N ALA A 47 2.02 -19.65 8.53
CA ALA A 47 0.93 -19.82 7.58
C ALA A 47 0.53 -18.44 7.02
N PRO A 48 0.01 -18.36 5.79
CA PRO A 48 -0.45 -17.11 5.21
C PRO A 48 -1.45 -16.37 6.13
N LYS A 49 -1.29 -15.06 6.26
CA LYS A 49 -2.10 -14.17 7.09
C LYS A 49 -2.08 -14.46 8.60
N LYS A 50 -1.21 -15.34 9.05
CA LYS A 50 -1.09 -15.65 10.48
C LYS A 50 -0.40 -14.56 11.27
N TYR A 51 0.66 -13.96 10.71
CA TYR A 51 1.44 -12.89 11.32
C TYR A 51 1.33 -11.61 10.49
N ALA A 52 1.09 -10.50 11.16
CA ALA A 52 1.13 -9.18 10.54
C ALA A 52 2.57 -8.67 10.41
N LEU A 53 3.45 -9.07 11.35
CA LEU A 53 4.83 -8.65 11.43
C LEU A 53 5.68 -9.79 11.96
N VAL A 54 6.87 -9.95 11.37
CA VAL A 54 7.90 -10.88 11.88
C VAL A 54 9.20 -10.11 12.07
N PHE A 55 9.75 -10.18 13.27
CA PHE A 55 11.11 -9.73 13.53
C PHE A 55 12.07 -10.90 13.32
N PHE A 56 13.13 -10.67 12.58
CA PHE A 56 14.21 -11.63 12.37
C PHE A 56 15.55 -11.09 12.85
N ASP A 57 16.33 -11.90 13.57
CA ASP A 57 17.77 -11.66 13.57
C ASP A 57 18.36 -12.02 12.20
N ASN A 58 19.47 -11.41 11.83
CA ASN A 58 20.22 -11.78 10.63
C ASN A 58 20.84 -13.19 10.72
N TYR A 59 21.29 -13.57 11.90
CA TYR A 59 21.89 -14.88 12.15
C TYR A 59 21.00 -15.66 13.10
N ILE A 60 20.48 -16.79 12.69
CA ILE A 60 19.61 -17.66 13.49
C ILE A 60 20.17 -19.08 13.43
N GLY A 61 20.91 -19.46 14.44
CA GLY A 61 21.68 -20.70 14.45
C GLY A 61 22.74 -20.72 13.35
N THR A 62 22.61 -21.63 12.40
CA THR A 62 23.51 -21.74 11.23
C THR A 62 22.94 -21.08 9.97
N GLY A 63 21.74 -20.49 10.05
CA GLY A 63 21.03 -19.90 8.91
C GLY A 63 21.01 -18.37 8.94
N LEU A 64 20.64 -17.78 7.82
CA LEU A 64 20.43 -16.35 7.69
C LEU A 64 18.92 -16.02 7.80
N GLY A 65 18.58 -15.01 8.60
CA GLY A 65 17.20 -14.53 8.74
C GLY A 65 16.56 -14.16 7.42
N ILE A 66 17.34 -13.59 6.51
CA ILE A 66 16.90 -13.23 5.15
C ILE A 66 16.38 -14.44 4.34
N ASP A 67 16.98 -15.61 4.52
CA ASP A 67 16.55 -16.81 3.79
C ASP A 67 15.21 -17.35 4.31
N PHE A 68 14.98 -17.25 5.62
CA PHE A 68 13.69 -17.59 6.22
C PHE A 68 12.62 -16.56 5.83
N ALA A 69 12.95 -15.28 5.82
CA ALA A 69 12.04 -14.22 5.37
C ALA A 69 11.65 -14.41 3.89
N ARG A 70 12.59 -14.79 3.01
CA ARG A 70 12.31 -15.06 1.60
C ARG A 70 11.30 -16.21 1.45
N ARG A 71 11.50 -17.33 2.16
CA ARG A 71 10.58 -18.49 2.14
C ARG A 71 9.20 -18.14 2.70
N ALA A 72 9.13 -17.29 3.72
CA ALA A 72 7.86 -16.81 4.24
C ALA A 72 7.14 -15.89 3.25
N ARG A 73 7.89 -15.01 2.54
CA ARG A 73 7.36 -14.13 1.49
C ARG A 73 6.80 -14.91 0.28
N GLU A 74 7.39 -16.06 -0.06
CA GLU A 74 6.86 -16.95 -1.12
C GLU A 74 5.47 -17.51 -0.77
N GLN A 75 5.16 -17.66 0.53
CA GLN A 75 3.87 -18.17 1.01
C GLN A 75 2.86 -17.06 1.29
N ASP A 76 3.35 -15.88 1.69
CA ASP A 76 2.52 -14.73 2.04
C ASP A 76 3.18 -13.43 1.56
N ALA A 77 2.59 -12.82 0.52
CA ALA A 77 3.08 -11.58 -0.06
C ALA A 77 2.85 -10.34 0.84
N GLU A 78 1.93 -10.45 1.81
CA GLU A 78 1.46 -9.32 2.64
C GLU A 78 2.12 -9.26 4.03
N VAL A 79 2.77 -10.34 4.50
CA VAL A 79 3.44 -10.34 5.80
C VAL A 79 4.58 -9.31 5.82
N GLU A 80 4.67 -8.53 6.88
CA GLU A 80 5.74 -7.54 7.00
C GLU A 80 6.92 -8.08 7.79
N PHE A 81 8.13 -7.67 7.41
CA PHE A 81 9.38 -8.09 8.06
C PHE A 81 10.15 -6.90 8.62
N ALA A 82 10.70 -7.05 9.81
CA ALA A 82 11.70 -6.16 10.36
C ALA A 82 12.91 -6.98 10.79
N PHE A 83 14.12 -6.51 10.47
CA PHE A 83 15.34 -7.16 10.93
C PHE A 83 15.90 -6.44 12.14
N VAL A 84 16.43 -7.22 13.09
CA VAL A 84 17.08 -6.71 14.31
C VAL A 84 18.43 -7.39 14.40
N SER A 85 19.54 -6.62 14.31
CA SER A 85 20.87 -7.22 14.20
C SER A 85 21.96 -6.35 14.77
N MET A 86 23.07 -6.98 15.15
CA MET A 86 24.27 -6.27 15.61
C MET A 86 25.02 -5.51 14.50
N SER A 87 24.89 -5.92 13.23
CA SER A 87 25.63 -5.36 12.10
C SER A 87 24.75 -4.65 11.09
N PRO A 88 25.12 -3.46 10.60
CA PRO A 88 24.41 -2.76 9.53
C PRO A 88 24.64 -3.38 8.12
N GLU A 89 25.60 -4.28 7.96
CA GLU A 89 26.02 -4.81 6.65
C GLU A 89 24.90 -5.48 5.86
N PHE A 90 23.93 -6.08 6.58
CA PHE A 90 22.79 -6.77 5.94
C PHE A 90 21.58 -5.86 5.68
N ALA A 91 21.68 -4.57 6.01
CA ALA A 91 20.56 -3.66 5.74
C ALA A 91 20.19 -3.60 4.23
N VAL A 92 21.19 -3.73 3.35
CA VAL A 92 20.98 -3.78 1.90
C VAL A 92 20.22 -5.03 1.47
N SER A 93 20.52 -6.19 2.05
CA SER A 93 19.83 -7.45 1.74
C SER A 93 18.35 -7.44 2.16
N GLY A 94 17.98 -6.63 3.14
CA GLY A 94 16.59 -6.44 3.55
C GLY A 94 15.67 -5.91 2.44
N PHE A 95 16.24 -5.18 1.45
CA PHE A 95 15.48 -4.72 0.29
C PHE A 95 14.98 -5.86 -0.59
N GLU A 96 15.71 -6.97 -0.69
CA GLU A 96 15.32 -8.14 -1.51
C GLU A 96 13.99 -8.75 -1.05
N VAL A 97 13.74 -8.74 0.26
CA VAL A 97 12.50 -9.27 0.85
C VAL A 97 11.49 -8.17 1.19
N ARG A 98 11.75 -6.92 0.76
CA ARG A 98 10.94 -5.75 1.06
C ARG A 98 10.71 -5.60 2.57
N ALA A 99 11.81 -5.61 3.33
CA ALA A 99 11.74 -5.43 4.77
C ALA A 99 11.21 -4.02 5.11
N LEU A 100 10.27 -3.97 6.03
CA LEU A 100 9.65 -2.75 6.53
C LEU A 100 10.66 -1.86 7.25
N HIS A 101 11.56 -2.47 8.02
CA HIS A 101 12.59 -1.75 8.77
C HIS A 101 13.78 -2.65 9.10
N TYR A 102 14.92 -1.98 9.39
CA TYR A 102 16.13 -2.60 9.90
C TYR A 102 16.53 -1.88 11.20
N ILE A 103 16.71 -2.63 12.28
CA ILE A 103 17.07 -2.14 13.61
C ILE A 103 18.45 -2.64 13.95
N ILE A 104 19.33 -1.74 14.37
CA ILE A 104 20.60 -2.12 15.00
C ILE A 104 20.34 -2.41 16.49
N LYS A 105 20.76 -3.58 16.97
CA LYS A 105 20.65 -3.96 18.39
C LYS A 105 21.40 -2.96 19.28
N PRO A 106 20.87 -2.58 20.46
CA PRO A 106 19.62 -3.06 21.03
C PRO A 106 18.38 -2.37 20.43
N ALA A 107 17.25 -3.09 20.35
CA ALA A 107 15.97 -2.48 20.02
C ALA A 107 15.55 -1.51 21.15
N THR A 108 15.02 -0.36 20.76
CA THR A 108 14.55 0.68 21.69
C THR A 108 13.08 1.02 21.41
N PRO A 109 12.35 1.63 22.36
CA PRO A 109 10.99 2.09 22.13
C PRO A 109 10.85 2.98 20.88
N GLU A 110 11.86 3.83 20.60
CA GLU A 110 11.87 4.73 19.45
C GLU A 110 12.01 3.96 18.12
N THR A 111 12.86 2.91 18.08
CA THR A 111 13.03 2.07 16.88
C THR A 111 11.80 1.21 16.64
N ILE A 112 11.18 0.67 17.68
CA ILE A 112 9.92 -0.06 17.60
C ILE A 112 8.77 0.86 17.16
N ALA A 113 8.74 2.11 17.67
CA ALA A 113 7.74 3.10 17.23
C ALA A 113 7.76 3.29 15.71
N LYS A 114 8.94 3.40 15.09
CA LYS A 114 9.12 3.53 13.64
C LYS A 114 8.61 2.31 12.88
N VAL A 115 8.84 1.10 13.42
CA VAL A 115 8.31 -0.13 12.82
C VAL A 115 6.78 -0.13 12.83
N PHE A 116 6.16 0.17 13.96
CA PHE A 116 4.70 0.21 14.08
C PHE A 116 4.06 1.33 13.26
N GLU A 117 4.71 2.49 13.16
CA GLU A 117 4.25 3.57 12.28
C GLU A 117 4.24 3.15 10.81
N ARG A 118 5.32 2.54 10.33
CA ARG A 118 5.41 2.01 8.98
C ARG A 118 4.40 0.88 8.74
N LEU A 119 4.27 -0.04 9.72
CA LEU A 119 3.27 -1.11 9.65
C LEU A 119 1.85 -0.55 9.54
N ARG A 120 1.51 0.52 10.28
CA ARG A 120 0.23 1.20 10.18
C ARG A 120 0.01 1.82 8.81
N ILE A 121 1.02 2.48 8.24
CA ILE A 121 0.97 3.06 6.89
C ILE A 121 0.79 1.94 5.85
N HIS A 122 1.48 0.80 5.99
CA HIS A 122 1.35 -0.34 5.07
C HIS A 122 0.01 -1.07 5.24
N ALA A 123 -0.51 -1.20 6.46
CA ALA A 123 -1.84 -1.77 6.72
C ALA A 123 -2.97 -0.83 6.27
N GLN A 124 -2.69 0.46 6.22
CA GLN A 124 -3.55 1.50 5.63
C GLN A 124 -3.28 1.69 4.12
N LYS A 125 -2.47 0.78 3.48
CA LYS A 125 -2.57 0.70 2.02
C LYS A 125 -4.05 0.59 1.72
N PRO A 126 -4.66 1.59 1.07
CA PRO A 126 -6.06 1.48 0.71
C PRO A 126 -6.16 0.17 -0.08
N GLU A 127 -7.06 -0.72 0.31
CA GLU A 127 -7.51 -1.77 -0.60
C GLU A 127 -7.72 -1.04 -1.91
N ILE A 128 -7.00 -1.46 -2.97
CA ILE A 128 -7.14 -0.77 -4.24
C ILE A 128 -8.60 -0.99 -4.59
N PRO A 129 -9.43 0.07 -4.56
CA PRO A 129 -10.83 -0.12 -4.84
C PRO A 129 -10.95 -0.73 -6.23
N MET A 130 -11.50 -1.93 -6.28
CA MET A 130 -11.81 -2.59 -7.55
C MET A 130 -13.23 -2.19 -7.93
N ILE A 131 -13.42 -1.65 -9.11
CA ILE A 131 -14.76 -1.44 -9.67
C ILE A 131 -15.14 -2.63 -10.54
N GLU A 132 -16.34 -3.14 -10.36
CA GLU A 132 -16.91 -4.16 -11.21
C GLU A 132 -17.87 -3.51 -12.21
N VAL A 133 -17.63 -3.72 -13.49
CA VAL A 133 -18.45 -3.20 -14.58
C VAL A 133 -18.76 -4.30 -15.58
N MET A 134 -19.86 -4.14 -16.30
CA MET A 134 -20.21 -5.05 -17.38
C MET A 134 -19.67 -4.52 -18.72
N SER A 135 -18.78 -5.27 -19.36
CA SER A 135 -18.29 -5.03 -20.70
C SER A 135 -18.57 -6.25 -21.57
N ASP A 136 -19.22 -6.05 -22.71
CA ASP A 136 -19.58 -7.13 -23.63
C ASP A 136 -20.28 -8.34 -22.94
N TYR A 137 -21.22 -8.03 -22.03
CA TYR A 137 -21.97 -9.00 -21.22
C TYR A 137 -21.12 -9.85 -20.27
N ARG A 138 -19.89 -9.42 -19.95
CA ARG A 138 -19.00 -10.07 -19.00
C ARG A 138 -18.64 -9.11 -17.88
N PRO A 139 -18.58 -9.57 -16.63
CA PRO A 139 -18.07 -8.76 -15.54
C PRO A 139 -16.56 -8.55 -15.71
N VAL A 140 -16.12 -7.31 -15.59
CA VAL A 140 -14.71 -6.89 -15.64
C VAL A 140 -14.40 -6.17 -14.34
N LEU A 141 -13.36 -6.61 -13.64
CA LEU A 141 -12.83 -5.94 -12.45
C LEU A 141 -11.67 -5.02 -12.87
N ILE A 142 -11.80 -3.74 -12.56
CA ILE A 142 -10.82 -2.72 -12.90
C ILE A 142 -10.29 -2.09 -11.60
N PRO A 143 -8.97 -2.12 -11.35
CA PRO A 143 -8.40 -1.37 -10.24
C PRO A 143 -8.66 0.13 -10.43
N ALA A 144 -9.34 0.80 -9.51
CA ALA A 144 -9.66 2.22 -9.66
C ALA A 144 -8.41 3.08 -9.91
N ARG A 145 -7.27 2.68 -9.29
CA ARG A 145 -5.98 3.36 -9.49
C ARG A 145 -5.40 3.25 -10.91
N SER A 146 -5.84 2.28 -11.74
CA SER A 146 -5.40 2.17 -13.14
C SER A 146 -6.19 3.10 -14.06
N ILE A 147 -7.35 3.59 -13.63
CA ILE A 147 -8.21 4.46 -14.42
C ILE A 147 -7.63 5.88 -14.44
N ARG A 148 -7.29 6.38 -15.61
CA ARG A 148 -6.76 7.73 -15.82
C ARG A 148 -7.88 8.74 -16.03
N TYR A 149 -8.77 8.44 -16.95
CA TYR A 149 -9.95 9.23 -17.25
C TYR A 149 -11.04 8.37 -17.89
N ILE A 150 -12.21 8.92 -17.99
CA ILE A 150 -13.38 8.29 -18.61
C ILE A 150 -13.97 9.29 -19.59
N ASN A 151 -14.30 8.84 -20.79
CA ASN A 151 -15.08 9.65 -21.73
C ASN A 151 -16.34 8.90 -22.18
N VAL A 152 -17.32 9.63 -22.70
CA VAL A 152 -18.56 9.10 -23.24
C VAL A 152 -18.52 9.18 -24.77
N GLU A 153 -18.70 8.04 -25.43
CA GLU A 153 -18.82 7.90 -26.88
C GLU A 153 -20.06 7.05 -27.21
N ASP A 154 -20.90 7.54 -28.09
CA ASP A 154 -22.09 6.82 -28.58
C ASP A 154 -22.94 6.18 -27.45
N LYS A 155 -23.17 6.93 -26.37
CA LYS A 155 -23.90 6.50 -25.15
C LYS A 155 -23.19 5.44 -24.28
N ASN A 156 -21.95 5.09 -24.62
CA ASN A 156 -21.11 4.20 -23.80
C ASN A 156 -20.06 5.02 -23.07
N CYS A 157 -19.70 4.61 -21.86
CA CYS A 157 -18.49 5.09 -21.20
C CYS A 157 -17.30 4.26 -21.68
N ILE A 158 -16.22 4.94 -22.02
CA ILE A 158 -14.91 4.32 -22.25
C ILE A 158 -14.04 4.64 -21.05
N ILE A 159 -13.64 3.61 -20.32
CA ILE A 159 -12.75 3.71 -19.17
C ILE A 159 -11.32 3.54 -19.69
N HIS A 160 -10.52 4.59 -19.61
CA HIS A 160 -9.10 4.56 -20.00
C HIS A 160 -8.25 4.17 -18.80
N ALA A 161 -7.85 2.91 -18.77
CA ALA A 161 -6.99 2.29 -17.76
C ALA A 161 -5.73 1.71 -18.43
N ASP A 162 -5.17 0.60 -17.91
CA ASP A 162 -4.09 -0.15 -18.57
C ASP A 162 -4.52 -0.68 -19.95
N SER A 163 -5.80 -1.02 -20.08
CA SER A 163 -6.50 -1.27 -21.34
C SER A 163 -7.85 -0.56 -21.33
N ASP A 164 -8.29 -0.11 -22.48
CA ASP A 164 -9.58 0.57 -22.61
C ASP A 164 -10.73 -0.41 -22.44
N VAL A 165 -11.71 -0.07 -21.59
CA VAL A 165 -12.87 -0.88 -21.32
C VAL A 165 -14.14 -0.10 -21.67
N ARG A 166 -14.92 -0.62 -22.61
CA ARG A 166 -16.21 -0.04 -23.04
C ARG A 166 -17.33 -0.60 -22.14
N VAL A 167 -18.11 0.29 -21.53
CA VAL A 167 -19.25 -0.08 -20.68
C VAL A 167 -20.52 0.64 -21.11
N HIS A 168 -21.62 -0.10 -21.15
CA HIS A 168 -22.94 0.47 -21.45
C HIS A 168 -23.61 0.99 -20.18
N MET A 169 -23.12 2.14 -19.72
CA MET A 169 -23.55 2.78 -18.47
C MET A 169 -23.51 4.30 -18.61
N GLN A 170 -24.37 5.01 -17.88
CA GLN A 170 -24.29 6.46 -17.77
C GLN A 170 -23.09 6.88 -16.90
N LEU A 171 -22.44 7.98 -17.26
CA LEU A 171 -21.26 8.47 -16.56
C LEU A 171 -21.54 8.76 -15.07
N GLU A 172 -22.73 9.26 -14.74
CA GLU A 172 -23.18 9.49 -13.37
C GLU A 172 -23.12 8.21 -12.52
N LYS A 173 -23.69 7.12 -13.04
CA LYS A 173 -23.70 5.83 -12.33
C LYS A 173 -22.30 5.24 -12.20
N LEU A 174 -21.48 5.44 -13.23
CA LEU A 174 -20.08 5.00 -13.17
C LEU A 174 -19.29 5.76 -12.11
N MET A 175 -19.54 7.08 -11.98
CA MET A 175 -18.92 7.91 -10.93
C MET A 175 -19.28 7.45 -9.51
N GLU A 176 -20.46 6.89 -9.28
CA GLU A 176 -20.88 6.35 -7.99
C GLU A 176 -20.09 5.10 -7.57
N LEU A 177 -19.50 4.37 -8.53
CA LEU A 177 -18.66 3.19 -8.29
C LEU A 177 -17.20 3.56 -8.01
N LEU A 178 -16.79 4.78 -8.32
CA LEU A 178 -15.42 5.24 -8.16
C LEU A 178 -15.13 5.69 -6.72
N PRO A 179 -13.88 5.60 -6.26
CA PRO A 179 -13.51 6.12 -4.95
C PRO A 179 -13.86 7.61 -4.82
N PRO A 180 -14.51 8.00 -3.74
CA PRO A 180 -14.84 9.39 -3.50
C PRO A 180 -13.57 10.24 -3.38
N ASN A 181 -13.63 11.47 -3.89
CA ASN A 181 -12.56 12.48 -3.84
C ASN A 181 -11.29 12.16 -4.68
N GLU A 182 -11.26 11.03 -5.40
CA GLU A 182 -10.16 10.73 -6.32
C GLU A 182 -10.48 11.11 -7.77
N PHE A 183 -11.76 11.17 -8.12
CA PHE A 183 -12.23 11.48 -9.46
C PHE A 183 -13.10 12.73 -9.46
N VAL A 184 -12.98 13.50 -10.53
CA VAL A 184 -13.82 14.69 -10.74
C VAL A 184 -14.43 14.70 -12.13
N ARG A 185 -15.70 15.08 -12.20
CA ARG A 185 -16.36 15.28 -13.47
C ARG A 185 -15.99 16.63 -14.04
N THR A 186 -15.43 16.67 -15.25
CA THR A 186 -14.95 17.87 -15.91
C THR A 186 -15.88 18.34 -17.03
N HIS A 187 -16.68 17.44 -17.58
CA HIS A 187 -17.61 17.71 -18.67
C HIS A 187 -18.82 16.77 -18.60
N ARG A 188 -19.89 17.07 -19.36
CA ARG A 188 -21.00 16.13 -19.49
C ARG A 188 -20.58 14.73 -19.96
N SER A 189 -19.44 14.67 -20.68
CA SER A 189 -18.90 13.45 -21.27
C SER A 189 -17.50 13.10 -20.77
N TYR A 190 -16.98 13.73 -19.71
CA TYR A 190 -15.65 13.45 -19.20
C TYR A 190 -15.59 13.45 -17.68
N ALA A 191 -14.86 12.49 -17.13
CA ALA A 191 -14.38 12.45 -15.75
C ALA A 191 -12.90 12.10 -15.75
N VAL A 192 -12.14 12.60 -14.78
CA VAL A 192 -10.68 12.44 -14.70
C VAL A 192 -10.27 12.10 -13.27
N ARG A 193 -9.25 11.27 -13.12
CA ARG A 193 -8.62 11.03 -11.83
C ARG A 193 -7.66 12.17 -11.51
N LEU A 194 -7.80 12.73 -10.32
CA LEU A 194 -7.11 13.98 -9.93
C LEU A 194 -5.60 13.86 -9.95
N ASP A 195 -5.04 12.73 -9.52
CA ASP A 195 -3.60 12.49 -9.53
C ASP A 195 -3.00 12.27 -10.93
N CYS A 196 -3.82 12.03 -11.96
CA CYS A 196 -3.37 11.94 -13.34
C CYS A 196 -3.23 13.30 -14.02
N ILE A 197 -3.72 14.38 -13.40
CA ILE A 197 -3.62 15.73 -13.95
C ILE A 197 -2.19 16.23 -13.79
N LYS A 198 -1.58 16.64 -14.90
CA LYS A 198 -0.26 17.27 -14.95
C LYS A 198 -0.36 18.78 -14.77
N THR A 199 -1.28 19.40 -15.48
CA THR A 199 -1.46 20.87 -15.44
C THR A 199 -2.89 21.27 -15.73
N MET A 200 -3.30 22.40 -15.15
CA MET A 200 -4.60 23.03 -15.38
C MET A 200 -4.40 24.26 -16.26
N ASN A 201 -5.18 24.35 -17.32
CA ASN A 201 -5.19 25.50 -18.24
C ASN A 201 -6.61 26.10 -18.37
N PRO A 202 -6.78 27.26 -19.03
CA PRO A 202 -8.10 27.88 -19.14
C PRO A 202 -9.19 27.01 -19.76
N ASN A 203 -8.83 26.10 -20.68
CA ASN A 203 -9.78 25.28 -21.45
C ASN A 203 -10.01 23.88 -20.86
N GLY A 204 -9.17 23.43 -19.94
CA GLY A 204 -9.27 22.07 -19.40
C GLY A 204 -8.09 21.63 -18.55
N PHE A 205 -7.93 20.33 -18.43
CA PHE A 205 -6.78 19.69 -17.81
C PHE A 205 -5.93 19.00 -18.87
N GLU A 206 -4.62 19.06 -18.72
CA GLU A 206 -3.67 18.22 -19.42
C GLU A 206 -3.22 17.10 -18.49
N LEU A 207 -3.35 15.85 -18.91
CA LEU A 207 -2.96 14.68 -18.15
C LEU A 207 -1.46 14.39 -18.31
N LYS A 208 -0.91 13.58 -17.41
CA LYS A 208 0.51 13.17 -17.40
C LYS A 208 0.92 12.41 -18.67
N ASP A 209 -0.04 11.74 -19.32
CA ASP A 209 0.15 11.03 -20.61
C ASP A 209 -0.07 11.92 -21.84
N GLY A 210 -0.28 13.24 -21.66
CA GLY A 210 -0.47 14.22 -22.73
C GLY A 210 -1.90 14.37 -23.24
N VAL A 211 -2.86 13.61 -22.69
CA VAL A 211 -4.27 13.74 -23.07
C VAL A 211 -4.85 15.04 -22.53
N SER A 212 -5.60 15.77 -23.37
CA SER A 212 -6.32 16.99 -22.95
C SER A 212 -7.78 16.66 -22.66
N VAL A 213 -8.23 17.01 -21.45
CA VAL A 213 -9.60 16.79 -20.98
C VAL A 213 -10.32 18.15 -20.83
N PRO A 214 -11.43 18.40 -21.52
CA PRO A 214 -12.11 19.68 -21.49
C PRO A 214 -12.85 19.92 -20.17
N ILE A 215 -12.99 21.18 -19.77
CA ILE A 215 -13.84 21.61 -18.67
C ILE A 215 -15.08 22.33 -19.23
N GLY A 216 -16.25 21.73 -19.02
CA GLY A 216 -17.52 22.33 -19.40
C GLY A 216 -17.93 23.50 -18.48
N ARG A 217 -18.76 24.41 -19.01
CA ARG A 217 -19.21 25.61 -18.25
C ARG A 217 -19.89 25.25 -16.92
N ALA A 218 -20.65 24.13 -16.89
CA ALA A 218 -21.36 23.67 -15.70
C ALA A 218 -20.47 22.91 -14.68
N TYR A 219 -19.21 22.66 -15.02
CA TYR A 219 -18.30 21.79 -14.25
C TYR A 219 -17.06 22.54 -13.70
N GLN A 220 -17.15 23.87 -13.59
CA GLN A 220 -16.01 24.69 -13.14
C GLN A 220 -15.55 24.39 -11.70
N SER A 221 -16.41 23.81 -10.87
CA SER A 221 -16.06 23.35 -9.50
C SER A 221 -14.98 22.28 -9.48
N CYS A 222 -14.74 21.57 -10.61
CA CYS A 222 -13.65 20.59 -10.70
C CYS A 222 -12.26 21.22 -10.51
N ARG A 223 -12.12 22.53 -10.75
CA ARG A 223 -10.87 23.27 -10.51
C ARG A 223 -10.56 23.39 -9.02
N SER A 224 -11.57 23.72 -8.22
CA SER A 224 -11.41 23.78 -6.76
C SER A 224 -11.11 22.40 -6.19
N ALA A 225 -11.81 21.35 -6.63
CA ALA A 225 -11.52 19.97 -6.23
C ALA A 225 -10.08 19.54 -6.56
N TYR A 226 -9.55 19.94 -7.72
CA TYR A 226 -8.15 19.68 -8.07
C TYR A 226 -7.17 20.42 -7.15
N ILE A 227 -7.44 21.69 -6.84
CA ILE A 227 -6.58 22.50 -5.96
C ILE A 227 -6.57 21.92 -4.54
N GLU A 228 -7.74 21.56 -4.02
CA GLU A 228 -7.87 20.92 -2.70
C GLU A 228 -7.13 19.58 -2.65
N TYR A 229 -7.36 18.72 -3.65
CA TYR A 229 -6.65 17.44 -3.75
C TYR A 229 -5.13 17.62 -3.75
N PHE A 230 -4.62 18.61 -4.51
CA PHE A 230 -3.18 18.87 -4.60
C PHE A 230 -2.62 19.48 -3.32
N ALA A 231 -3.39 20.29 -2.59
CA ALA A 231 -2.98 20.81 -1.29
C ALA A 231 -2.82 19.70 -0.24
N ASP A 232 -3.70 18.70 -0.28
CA ASP A 232 -3.66 17.56 0.66
C ASP A 232 -2.61 16.50 0.30
N HIS A 233 -2.26 16.35 -0.99
CA HIS A 233 -1.40 15.27 -1.49
C HIS A 233 -0.11 15.77 -2.16
N GLY A 234 0.05 17.07 -2.36
CA GLY A 234 1.08 17.71 -3.19
C GLY A 234 2.49 17.80 -2.60
N SER A 235 2.83 17.04 -1.54
CA SER A 235 4.18 17.01 -0.95
C SER A 235 4.98 15.76 -1.33
N SER A 236 4.58 15.02 -2.35
CA SER A 236 5.28 13.82 -2.82
C SER A 236 5.67 13.98 -4.29
N GLU A 237 6.64 14.86 -4.58
CA GLU A 237 7.40 14.71 -5.81
C GLU A 237 8.39 13.54 -5.63
N PRO A 238 8.36 12.52 -6.50
CA PRO A 238 9.51 11.65 -6.65
C PRO A 238 10.54 12.37 -7.52
N HIS A 239 11.70 12.63 -6.96
CA HIS A 239 12.92 12.87 -7.72
C HIS A 239 13.35 11.63 -8.47
#